data_9836980527b6b339b6b5bd8ffa90064c
#
_entry.id   9836980527b6b339b6b5bd8ffa90064c
#
_cell.length_a   1.000
_cell.length_b   1.000
_cell.length_c   1.000
_cell.angle_alpha   90.00
_cell.angle_beta   90.00
_cell.angle_gamma   90.00
#
_symmetry.space_group_name_H-M   'P 1'
#
loop_
_entity.id
_entity.type
_entity.pdbx_description
1 polymer ?
#
loop_
_entity_poly.entity_id
_entity_poly.type
_entity_poly.pdbx_seq_one_letter_code
_entity_poly.pdbx_strand_id
1 'polypeptide(L)'
;MQTKWMTLAVLSCSTALAGATDLTIHLTGSQPVSRKTVQYQCDAKAAAIGLPATVFPVEYMNGAGNSLAVVPIHGNSLIFANVMSGSGARYAAGPYIWWEAGGSVTLYSDSMAGKLQSACHPAK
;
A
#
# COMPACT_ATOMS: atom_id res chain seq x y z
N MET A 1 -5.09 13.19 -64.94
CA MET A 1 -5.18 13.75 -63.57
C MET A 1 -5.33 12.58 -62.62
N GLN A 2 -4.27 12.29 -61.88
CA GLN A 2 -4.32 11.25 -60.86
C GLN A 2 -4.44 11.91 -59.47
N THR A 3 -5.58 11.76 -58.84
CA THR A 3 -5.80 12.19 -57.45
C THR A 3 -5.17 11.14 -56.55
N LYS A 4 -4.05 11.49 -55.93
CA LYS A 4 -3.47 10.69 -54.83
C LYS A 4 -4.29 10.89 -53.58
N TRP A 5 -5.01 9.86 -53.19
CA TRP A 5 -5.65 9.82 -51.87
C TRP A 5 -4.58 9.48 -50.84
N MET A 6 -4.18 10.44 -50.03
CA MET A 6 -3.36 10.20 -48.84
C MET A 6 -4.25 9.67 -47.75
N THR A 7 -4.18 8.38 -47.50
CA THR A 7 -4.76 7.78 -46.29
C THR A 7 -3.90 8.18 -45.12
N LEU A 8 -4.41 9.08 -44.29
CA LEU A 8 -3.83 9.38 -42.98
C LEU A 8 -4.10 8.19 -42.08
N ALA A 9 -3.07 7.40 -41.77
CA ALA A 9 -3.15 6.38 -40.73
C ALA A 9 -3.15 7.08 -39.37
N VAL A 10 -4.31 7.16 -38.72
CA VAL A 10 -4.41 7.62 -37.35
C VAL A 10 -3.90 6.50 -36.45
N LEU A 11 -2.66 6.67 -35.96
CA LEU A 11 -2.10 5.78 -34.95
C LEU A 11 -2.80 6.10 -33.64
N SER A 12 -3.84 5.35 -33.28
CA SER A 12 -4.47 5.46 -31.97
C SER A 12 -3.50 4.85 -30.94
N CYS A 13 -2.80 5.72 -30.22
CA CYS A 13 -1.99 5.32 -29.08
C CYS A 13 -2.94 4.98 -27.93
N SER A 14 -3.27 3.70 -27.75
CA SER A 14 -4.00 3.22 -26.60
C SER A 14 -3.05 3.27 -25.42
N THR A 15 -3.10 4.36 -24.65
CA THR A 15 -2.45 4.38 -23.34
C THR A 15 -3.23 3.42 -22.44
N ALA A 16 -2.67 2.23 -22.19
CA ALA A 16 -3.18 1.36 -21.15
C ALA A 16 -2.94 2.06 -19.80
N LEU A 17 -3.99 2.67 -19.26
CA LEU A 17 -3.98 3.13 -17.87
C LEU A 17 -3.86 1.89 -17.00
N ALA A 18 -2.78 1.80 -16.20
CA ALA A 18 -2.68 0.82 -15.13
C ALA A 18 -3.89 1.08 -14.20
N GLY A 19 -4.94 0.25 -14.31
CA GLY A 19 -6.17 0.44 -13.58
C GLY A 19 -5.98 0.17 -12.09
N ALA A 20 -6.45 1.09 -11.24
CA ALA A 20 -6.68 0.80 -9.84
C ALA A 20 -7.87 -0.16 -9.71
N THR A 21 -7.81 -1.07 -8.75
CA THR A 21 -8.94 -1.93 -8.37
C THR A 21 -9.62 -1.33 -7.16
N ASP A 22 -10.92 -1.11 -7.24
CA ASP A 22 -11.70 -0.60 -6.12
C ASP A 22 -12.30 -1.76 -5.33
N LEU A 23 -12.20 -1.67 -4.01
CA LEU A 23 -12.83 -2.60 -3.08
C LEU A 23 -13.79 -1.83 -2.19
N THR A 24 -15.07 -2.20 -2.24
CA THR A 24 -16.10 -1.60 -1.40
C THR A 24 -16.63 -2.64 -0.42
N ILE A 25 -16.60 -2.32 0.87
CA ILE A 25 -17.09 -3.18 1.93
C ILE A 25 -18.15 -2.42 2.73
N HIS A 26 -19.34 -3.01 2.88
CA HIS A 26 -20.38 -2.47 3.74
C HIS A 26 -20.22 -3.02 5.15
N LEU A 27 -19.99 -2.13 6.10
CA LEU A 27 -19.86 -2.49 7.51
C LEU A 27 -21.12 -2.14 8.28
N THR A 28 -21.60 -3.06 9.09
CA THR A 28 -22.70 -2.81 10.02
C THR A 28 -22.13 -2.12 11.27
N GLY A 29 -22.74 -1.03 11.67
CA GLY A 29 -22.32 -0.25 12.84
C GLY A 29 -22.67 1.21 12.68
N SER A 30 -22.63 1.95 13.81
CA SER A 30 -22.99 3.36 13.86
C SER A 30 -21.77 4.30 13.78
N GLN A 31 -20.56 3.76 13.88
CA GLN A 31 -19.35 4.60 13.88
C GLN A 31 -18.90 4.88 12.43
N PRO A 32 -18.67 6.15 12.07
CA PRO A 32 -18.14 6.47 10.75
C PRO A 32 -16.69 5.96 10.63
N VAL A 33 -16.30 5.65 9.41
CA VAL A 33 -14.90 5.29 9.09
C VAL A 33 -14.10 6.58 8.90
N SER A 34 -13.06 6.76 9.71
CA SER A 34 -12.11 7.84 9.53
C SER A 34 -10.91 7.36 8.70
N ARG A 35 -10.32 8.26 7.93
CA ARG A 35 -9.16 8.00 7.08
C ARG A 35 -8.03 8.96 7.38
N LYS A 36 -6.81 8.45 7.42
CA LYS A 36 -5.60 9.26 7.58
C LYS A 36 -4.51 8.67 6.70
N THR A 37 -3.86 9.51 5.93
CA THR A 37 -2.72 9.13 5.09
C THR A 37 -1.43 9.64 5.71
N VAL A 38 -0.44 8.77 5.84
CA VAL A 38 0.89 9.11 6.32
C VAL A 38 1.89 8.71 5.24
N GLN A 39 2.79 9.64 4.89
CA GLN A 39 3.90 9.36 3.98
C GLN A 39 5.05 8.76 4.76
N TYR A 40 5.61 7.66 4.27
CA TYR A 40 6.74 6.99 4.92
C TYR A 40 7.97 6.96 4.03
N GLN A 41 9.13 7.02 4.68
CA GLN A 41 10.44 6.76 4.11
C GLN A 41 11.06 5.61 4.87
N CYS A 42 11.55 4.60 4.16
CA CYS A 42 12.13 3.41 4.75
C CYS A 42 13.63 3.33 4.52
N ASP A 43 14.29 2.41 5.21
CA ASP A 43 15.72 2.20 5.08
C ASP A 43 16.10 1.47 3.77
N ALA A 44 17.38 1.18 3.59
CA ALA A 44 17.89 0.54 2.38
C ALA A 44 17.39 -0.91 2.18
N LYS A 45 16.75 -1.51 3.19
CA LYS A 45 16.21 -2.86 3.10
C LYS A 45 14.78 -2.91 2.54
N ALA A 46 14.18 -1.75 2.30
CA ALA A 46 12.80 -1.64 1.84
C ALA A 46 12.52 -2.47 0.58
N ALA A 47 13.35 -2.35 -0.44
CA ALA A 47 13.17 -3.05 -1.71
C ALA A 47 13.19 -4.58 -1.54
N ALA A 48 14.03 -5.10 -0.65
CA ALA A 48 14.15 -6.55 -0.41
C ALA A 48 12.86 -7.16 0.17
N ILE A 49 12.12 -6.39 0.99
CA ILE A 49 10.84 -6.85 1.55
C ILE A 49 9.63 -6.45 0.69
N GLY A 50 9.86 -5.75 -0.42
CA GLY A 50 8.81 -5.37 -1.36
C GLY A 50 8.23 -3.97 -1.16
N LEU A 51 8.78 -3.17 -0.25
CA LEU A 51 8.39 -1.78 -0.09
C LEU A 51 8.99 -0.89 -1.19
N PRO A 52 8.32 0.21 -1.56
CA PRO A 52 8.92 1.18 -2.46
C PRO A 52 10.22 1.75 -1.90
N ALA A 53 11.21 2.01 -2.76
CA ALA A 53 12.48 2.63 -2.39
C ALA A 53 12.36 4.14 -2.15
N THR A 54 11.29 4.76 -2.62
CA THR A 54 10.98 6.18 -2.46
C THR A 54 9.90 6.37 -1.41
N VAL A 55 9.60 7.62 -1.05
CA VAL A 55 8.49 7.96 -0.16
C VAL A 55 7.17 7.41 -0.72
N PHE A 56 6.36 6.80 0.13
CA PHE A 56 5.07 6.22 -0.26
C PHE A 56 4.00 6.48 0.80
N PRO A 57 2.72 6.57 0.39
CA PRO A 57 1.62 6.74 1.33
C PRO A 57 1.18 5.41 1.94
N VAL A 58 0.80 5.47 3.21
CA VAL A 58 0.02 4.42 3.88
C VAL A 58 -1.27 5.05 4.36
N GLU A 59 -2.39 4.47 3.96
CA GLU A 59 -3.71 4.93 4.40
C GLU A 59 -4.17 4.10 5.58
N TYR A 60 -4.50 4.77 6.67
CA TYR A 60 -5.11 4.16 7.85
C TYR A 60 -6.60 4.42 7.86
N MET A 61 -7.38 3.38 8.10
CA MET A 61 -8.83 3.45 8.20
C MET A 61 -9.28 2.90 9.53
N ASN A 62 -10.05 3.67 10.28
CA ASN A 62 -10.56 3.30 11.59
C ASN A 62 -12.06 3.54 11.65
N GLY A 63 -12.80 2.59 12.15
CA GLY A 63 -14.25 2.70 12.32
C GLY A 63 -14.95 1.35 12.36
N ALA A 64 -16.16 1.33 12.92
CA ALA A 64 -16.97 0.14 13.05
C ALA A 64 -16.25 -1.04 13.72
N GLY A 65 -15.38 -0.74 14.71
CA GLY A 65 -14.57 -1.74 15.41
C GLY A 65 -13.34 -2.24 14.66
N ASN A 66 -13.02 -1.63 13.51
CA ASN A 66 -11.89 -2.04 12.67
C ASN A 66 -10.79 -1.00 12.68
N SER A 67 -9.55 -1.46 12.55
CA SER A 67 -8.37 -0.63 12.30
C SER A 67 -7.58 -1.30 11.18
N LEU A 68 -7.44 -0.60 10.07
CA LEU A 68 -6.79 -1.12 8.86
C LEU A 68 -5.67 -0.21 8.42
N ALA A 69 -4.66 -0.78 7.78
CA ALA A 69 -3.60 -0.05 7.09
C ALA A 69 -3.46 -0.60 5.67
N VAL A 70 -3.40 0.28 4.68
CA VAL A 70 -3.16 -0.10 3.29
C VAL A 70 -1.72 0.21 2.95
N VAL A 71 -0.91 -0.82 2.74
CA VAL A 71 0.54 -0.72 2.54
C VAL A 71 0.92 -1.27 1.17
N PRO A 72 1.72 -0.55 0.37
CA PRO A 72 2.18 -1.07 -0.92
C PRO A 72 3.27 -2.11 -0.74
N ILE A 73 3.01 -3.34 -1.16
CA ILE A 73 3.97 -4.46 -1.13
C ILE A 73 4.06 -5.05 -2.53
N HIS A 74 5.25 -5.11 -3.10
CA HIS A 74 5.50 -5.64 -4.46
C HIS A 74 4.57 -5.04 -5.52
N GLY A 75 4.34 -3.72 -5.44
CA GLY A 75 3.50 -3.01 -6.39
C GLY A 75 1.99 -3.16 -6.19
N ASN A 76 1.56 -3.90 -5.18
CA ASN A 76 0.14 -4.06 -4.85
C ASN A 76 -0.19 -3.45 -3.50
N SER A 77 -1.39 -2.88 -3.39
CA SER A 77 -1.90 -2.42 -2.10
C SER A 77 -2.41 -3.62 -1.31
N LEU A 78 -1.76 -3.94 -0.19
CA LEU A 78 -2.23 -4.95 0.73
C LEU A 78 -2.96 -4.31 1.90
N ILE A 79 -4.09 -4.89 2.28
CA ILE A 79 -4.85 -4.46 3.44
C ILE A 79 -4.37 -5.24 4.66
N PHE A 80 -3.82 -4.52 5.62
CA PHE A 80 -3.39 -5.04 6.90
C PHE A 80 -4.47 -4.77 7.94
N ALA A 81 -4.82 -5.76 8.73
CA ALA A 81 -5.75 -5.62 9.84
C ALA A 81 -5.00 -5.58 11.17
N ASN A 82 -5.48 -4.74 12.09
CA ASN A 82 -4.91 -4.62 13.42
C ASN A 82 -5.00 -5.95 14.18
N VAL A 83 -3.91 -6.31 14.85
CA VAL A 83 -3.82 -7.50 15.70
C VAL A 83 -3.34 -7.11 17.09
N MET A 84 -3.47 -8.02 18.04
CA MET A 84 -3.05 -7.78 19.42
C MET A 84 -1.56 -7.45 19.47
N SER A 85 -1.21 -6.44 20.28
CA SER A 85 0.15 -5.99 20.50
C SER A 85 0.38 -5.66 21.97
N GLY A 86 1.55 -6.01 22.49
CA GLY A 86 1.96 -5.61 23.84
C GLY A 86 2.34 -4.14 23.95
N SER A 87 2.80 -3.54 22.85
CA SER A 87 3.13 -2.12 22.74
C SER A 87 2.94 -1.65 21.32
N GLY A 88 2.65 -0.37 21.13
CA GLY A 88 2.38 0.19 19.79
C GLY A 88 1.15 -0.41 19.14
N ALA A 89 1.11 -0.36 17.80
CA ALA A 89 0.03 -0.90 17.00
C ALA A 89 0.59 -1.85 15.93
N ARG A 90 0.10 -3.07 15.89
CA ARG A 90 0.51 -4.10 14.94
C ARG A 90 -0.62 -4.40 13.98
N TYR A 91 -0.27 -4.49 12.71
CA TYR A 91 -1.18 -4.83 11.62
C TYR A 91 -0.60 -6.00 10.83
N ALA A 92 -1.43 -6.94 10.44
CA ALA A 92 -1.01 -8.16 9.74
C ALA A 92 -1.71 -8.34 8.41
N ALA A 93 -0.94 -8.80 7.41
CA ALA A 93 -1.45 -9.23 6.11
C ALA A 93 -0.58 -10.38 5.61
N GLY A 94 -1.14 -11.60 5.52
CA GLY A 94 -0.37 -12.79 5.17
C GLY A 94 0.87 -12.95 6.07
N PRO A 95 2.08 -13.09 5.50
CA PRO A 95 3.31 -13.24 6.28
C PRO A 95 3.85 -11.93 6.81
N TYR A 96 3.24 -10.78 6.48
CA TYR A 96 3.75 -9.46 6.80
C TYR A 96 3.15 -8.89 8.07
N ILE A 97 3.98 -8.22 8.86
CA ILE A 97 3.57 -7.42 10.02
C ILE A 97 4.07 -5.99 9.83
N TRP A 98 3.16 -5.03 9.93
CA TRP A 98 3.41 -3.59 9.96
C TRP A 98 3.26 -3.14 11.39
N TRP A 99 4.36 -2.88 12.08
CA TRP A 99 4.36 -2.58 13.53
C TRP A 99 4.81 -1.15 13.79
N GLU A 100 3.89 -0.34 14.31
CA GLU A 100 4.16 1.02 14.75
C GLU A 100 4.52 1.02 16.23
N ALA A 101 5.68 1.56 16.57
CA ALA A 101 6.12 1.73 17.94
C ALA A 101 7.11 2.90 18.04
N GLY A 102 6.90 3.80 19.01
CA GLY A 102 7.84 4.88 19.29
C GLY A 102 8.05 5.88 18.16
N GLY A 103 7.02 6.13 17.34
CA GLY A 103 7.08 7.10 16.24
C GLY A 103 7.75 6.56 14.95
N SER A 104 8.13 5.30 14.94
CA SER A 104 8.63 4.62 13.75
C SER A 104 7.83 3.36 13.48
N VAL A 105 8.03 2.78 12.30
CA VAL A 105 7.37 1.56 11.88
C VAL A 105 8.40 0.55 11.41
N THR A 106 8.19 -0.71 11.74
CA THR A 106 8.96 -1.81 11.17
C THR A 106 8.03 -2.71 10.37
N LEU A 107 8.34 -2.92 9.09
CA LEU A 107 7.74 -4.01 8.32
C LEU A 107 8.64 -5.21 8.45
N TYR A 108 8.09 -6.35 8.86
CA TYR A 108 8.83 -7.60 8.86
C TYR A 108 7.99 -8.74 8.29
N SER A 109 8.67 -9.75 7.81
CA SER A 109 8.06 -10.95 7.25
C SER A 109 8.74 -12.18 7.83
N ASP A 110 7.93 -13.10 8.36
CA ASP A 110 8.36 -14.44 8.74
C ASP A 110 8.05 -15.39 7.58
N SER A 111 8.84 -15.31 6.51
CA SER A 111 8.71 -16.20 5.36
C SER A 111 9.60 -17.43 5.51
N MET A 112 9.31 -18.48 4.72
CA MET A 112 10.15 -19.67 4.68
C MET A 112 11.58 -19.40 4.18
N ALA A 113 11.80 -18.25 3.53
CA ALA A 113 13.11 -17.83 3.06
C ALA A 113 13.95 -17.09 4.12
N GLY A 114 13.42 -16.92 5.35
CA GLY A 114 14.08 -16.22 6.44
C GLY A 114 13.35 -14.96 6.86
N LYS A 115 13.96 -14.21 7.78
CA LYS A 115 13.39 -12.99 8.30
C LYS A 115 13.87 -11.79 7.51
N LEU A 116 12.93 -11.11 6.85
CA LEU A 116 13.17 -9.83 6.22
C LEU A 116 12.53 -8.74 7.05
N GLN A 117 13.20 -7.57 7.16
CA GLN A 117 12.64 -6.41 7.84
C GLN A 117 13.16 -5.10 7.25
N SER A 118 12.36 -4.06 7.36
CA SER A 118 12.73 -2.69 7.01
C SER A 118 12.14 -1.74 8.03
N ALA A 119 12.95 -0.77 8.46
CA ALA A 119 12.52 0.29 9.37
C ALA A 119 12.10 1.52 8.55
N CYS A 120 10.95 2.08 8.92
CA CYS A 120 10.35 3.23 8.27
C CYS A 120 10.04 4.33 9.28
N HIS A 121 10.02 5.56 8.82
CA HIS A 121 9.60 6.71 9.61
C HIS A 121 8.75 7.65 8.76
N PRO A 122 7.86 8.43 9.37
CA PRO A 122 7.11 9.43 8.61
C PRO A 122 8.05 10.38 7.88
N ALA A 123 7.79 10.61 6.61
CA ALA A 123 8.54 11.57 5.80
C ALA A 123 8.13 13.00 6.18
N LYS A 124 9.11 13.87 6.17
CA LYS A 124 8.88 15.31 6.43
C LYS A 124 8.51 16.05 5.15
#